data_5a1b5cae8ea9a9848fc09fdc1fd0b3e7
#
_entry.id   5a1b5cae8ea9a9848fc09fdc1fd0b3e7
#
_cell.length_a   1.000
_cell.length_b   1.000
_cell.length_c   1.000
_cell.angle_alpha   90.00
_cell.angle_beta   90.00
_cell.angle_gamma   90.00
#
_symmetry.space_group_name_H-M   'P 1'
#
loop_
_entity.id
_entity.type
_entity.pdbx_description
1 polymer ?
#
loop_
_entity_poly.entity_id
_entity_poly.type
_entity_poly.pdbx_seq_one_letter_code
_entity_poly.pdbx_strand_id
1 'polypeptide(L)'
;MQKIAIVSDIHGNILALEKVVADIEARQVDCVFNLGDHISGPLYPKETLDFLRKQDWVQLLGNHDRQLISQNPEQHGLSDKYAFSCLNDADLDWLRSLPASTMVEKQFFLFHGTPSSDTRYLLETVAHGRARLATQAEIAQRLDGAKAQI
;
A
#
# COMPACT_ATOMS: atom_id res chain seq x y z
N MET A 1 -22.07 -4.04 13.22
CA MET A 1 -21.19 -4.48 12.10
C MET A 1 -20.10 -3.44 11.96
N GLN A 2 -18.83 -3.84 12.06
CA GLN A 2 -17.70 -2.94 11.96
C GLN A 2 -17.57 -2.43 10.51
N LYS A 3 -17.42 -1.11 10.35
CA LYS A 3 -17.18 -0.47 9.06
C LYS A 3 -15.67 -0.28 8.88
N ILE A 4 -15.14 -0.83 7.81
CA ILE A 4 -13.71 -0.77 7.48
C ILE A 4 -13.54 0.02 6.19
N ALA A 5 -12.61 0.96 6.15
CA ALA A 5 -12.10 1.53 4.92
C ALA A 5 -10.77 0.87 4.55
N ILE A 6 -10.59 0.61 3.27
CA ILE A 6 -9.34 0.12 2.72
C ILE A 6 -8.84 1.14 1.70
N VAL A 7 -7.62 1.62 1.87
CA VAL A 7 -6.93 2.53 0.94
C VAL A 7 -5.63 1.89 0.50
N SER A 8 -5.15 2.22 -0.68
CA SER A 8 -3.91 1.73 -1.27
C SER A 8 -3.44 2.65 -2.38
N ASP A 9 -2.16 2.57 -2.75
CA ASP A 9 -1.62 3.20 -3.96
C ASP A 9 -1.85 4.73 -4.00
N ILE A 10 -1.54 5.39 -2.91
CA ILE A 10 -1.72 6.84 -2.71
C ILE A 10 -0.74 7.64 -3.56
N HIS A 11 0.49 7.12 -3.71
CA HIS A 11 1.52 7.66 -4.60
C HIS A 11 1.76 9.17 -4.46
N GLY A 12 1.87 9.66 -3.22
CA GLY A 12 2.16 11.08 -2.96
C GLY A 12 1.02 12.03 -3.29
N ASN A 13 -0.20 11.54 -3.52
CA ASN A 13 -1.34 12.36 -3.90
C ASN A 13 -2.15 12.80 -2.67
N ILE A 14 -1.58 13.74 -1.88
CA ILE A 14 -2.24 14.28 -0.68
C ILE A 14 -3.61 14.89 -1.01
N LEU A 15 -3.76 15.53 -2.18
CA LEU A 15 -5.01 16.19 -2.53
C LEU A 15 -6.17 15.21 -2.73
N ALA A 16 -5.90 14.05 -3.35
CA ALA A 16 -6.87 12.97 -3.44
C ALA A 16 -7.11 12.32 -2.07
N LEU A 17 -6.03 12.07 -1.31
CA LEU A 17 -6.10 11.47 0.02
C LEU A 17 -6.98 12.28 0.97
N GLU A 18 -6.85 13.60 1.00
CA GLU A 18 -7.71 14.48 1.83
C GLU A 18 -9.20 14.33 1.50
N LYS A 19 -9.55 14.14 0.23
CA LYS A 19 -10.95 13.91 -0.18
C LYS A 19 -11.44 12.53 0.23
N VAL A 20 -10.60 11.51 0.12
CA VAL A 20 -10.91 10.16 0.60
C VAL A 20 -11.09 10.16 2.12
N VAL A 21 -10.22 10.83 2.87
CA VAL A 21 -10.32 10.96 4.33
C VAL A 21 -11.63 11.64 4.73
N ALA A 22 -12.01 12.74 4.08
CA ALA A 22 -13.28 13.41 4.35
C ALA A 22 -14.49 12.49 4.12
N ASP A 23 -14.46 11.61 3.09
CA ASP A 23 -15.52 10.62 2.86
C ASP A 23 -15.51 9.52 3.92
N ILE A 24 -14.33 9.04 4.34
CA ILE A 24 -14.16 8.08 5.44
C ILE A 24 -14.78 8.63 6.75
N GLU A 25 -14.48 9.87 7.10
CA GLU A 25 -15.02 10.55 8.28
C GLU A 25 -16.54 10.71 8.20
N ALA A 26 -17.05 11.16 7.04
CA ALA A 26 -18.49 11.33 6.82
C ALA A 26 -19.27 10.01 6.95
N ARG A 27 -18.63 8.87 6.61
CA ARG A 27 -19.21 7.53 6.75
C ARG A 27 -19.09 6.95 8.15
N GLN A 28 -18.37 7.61 9.05
CA GLN A 28 -18.11 7.11 10.41
C GLN A 28 -17.53 5.69 10.37
N VAL A 29 -16.40 5.53 9.70
CA VAL A 29 -15.65 4.28 9.59
C VAL A 29 -14.95 3.98 10.90
N ASP A 30 -15.01 2.73 11.37
CA ASP A 30 -14.44 2.31 12.64
C ASP A 30 -12.92 2.11 12.58
N CYS A 31 -12.38 1.66 11.44
CA CYS A 31 -10.95 1.52 11.22
C CYS A 31 -10.55 1.66 9.75
N VAL A 32 -9.30 2.02 9.52
CA VAL A 32 -8.73 2.19 8.16
C VAL A 32 -7.51 1.30 8.01
N PHE A 33 -7.45 0.56 6.90
CA PHE A 33 -6.29 -0.22 6.47
C PHE A 33 -5.68 0.43 5.24
N ASN A 34 -4.39 0.78 5.30
CA ASN A 34 -3.62 1.28 4.18
C ASN A 34 -2.65 0.19 3.72
N LEU A 35 -2.86 -0.31 2.51
CA LEU A 35 -2.15 -1.48 1.99
C LEU A 35 -0.83 -1.15 1.29
N GLY A 36 -0.33 0.09 1.41
CA GLY A 36 0.99 0.45 0.89
C GLY A 36 0.97 1.33 -0.36
N ASP A 37 2.16 1.54 -0.91
CA ASP A 37 2.45 2.47 -2.01
C ASP A 37 2.06 3.91 -1.66
N HIS A 38 2.68 4.40 -0.58
CA HIS A 38 2.32 5.65 0.07
C HIS A 38 2.72 6.90 -0.73
N ILE A 39 3.98 6.96 -1.15
CA ILE A 39 4.61 8.25 -1.48
C ILE A 39 5.32 8.31 -2.83
N SER A 40 5.68 7.17 -3.42
CA SER A 40 6.35 7.14 -4.72
C SER A 40 5.46 7.70 -5.82
N GLY A 41 5.69 8.96 -6.20
CA GLY A 41 4.89 9.68 -7.18
C GLY A 41 5.43 11.08 -7.42
N PRO A 42 4.97 11.76 -8.48
CA PRO A 42 5.52 13.06 -8.89
C PRO A 42 4.86 14.27 -8.19
N LEU A 43 3.98 14.06 -7.21
CA LEU A 43 3.18 15.13 -6.63
C LEU A 43 3.77 15.67 -5.32
N TYR A 44 3.30 15.17 -4.17
CA TYR A 44 3.59 15.69 -2.84
C TYR A 44 4.04 14.57 -1.87
N PRO A 45 5.21 13.91 -2.11
CA PRO A 45 5.65 12.77 -1.31
C PRO A 45 5.77 13.10 0.18
N LYS A 46 6.42 14.22 0.50
CA LYS A 46 6.69 14.61 1.88
C LYS A 46 5.42 14.95 2.65
N GLU A 47 4.54 15.76 2.07
CA GLU A 47 3.28 16.17 2.68
C GLU A 47 2.37 14.96 2.91
N THR A 48 2.33 14.03 1.95
CA THR A 48 1.58 12.78 2.06
C THR A 48 2.11 11.90 3.19
N LEU A 49 3.44 11.74 3.29
CA LEU A 49 4.07 10.98 4.35
C LEU A 49 3.79 11.60 5.72
N ASP A 50 3.95 12.93 5.85
CA ASP A 50 3.71 13.65 7.11
C ASP A 50 2.25 13.55 7.56
N PHE A 51 1.31 13.45 6.62
CA PHE A 51 -0.09 13.19 6.90
C PHE A 51 -0.29 11.75 7.40
N LEU A 52 0.23 10.76 6.67
CA LEU A 52 0.05 9.33 6.98
C LEU A 52 0.67 8.92 8.30
N ARG A 53 1.81 9.48 8.68
CA ARG A 53 2.47 9.24 9.98
C ARG A 53 1.62 9.66 11.19
N LYS A 54 0.66 10.56 11.01
CA LYS A 54 -0.22 11.06 12.08
C LYS A 54 -1.50 10.23 12.21
N GLN A 55 -1.75 9.33 11.27
CA GLN A 55 -2.96 8.52 11.28
C GLN A 55 -2.80 7.29 12.19
N ASP A 56 -3.85 6.97 12.93
CA ASP A 56 -3.95 5.72 13.70
C ASP A 56 -4.51 4.59 12.81
N TRP A 57 -3.88 4.40 11.66
CA TRP A 57 -4.25 3.39 10.67
C TRP A 57 -3.33 2.20 10.74
N VAL A 58 -3.83 1.02 10.41
CA VAL A 58 -2.95 -0.11 10.11
C VAL A 58 -2.38 0.11 8.71
N GLN A 59 -1.06 0.27 8.62
CA GLN A 59 -0.37 0.59 7.38
C GLN A 59 0.67 -0.48 7.05
N LEU A 60 0.74 -0.86 5.77
CA LEU A 60 1.68 -1.84 5.23
C LEU A 60 2.70 -1.18 4.32
N LEU A 61 3.81 -1.86 4.10
CA LEU A 61 4.80 -1.51 3.09
C LEU A 61 4.35 -2.03 1.71
N GLY A 62 4.19 -1.14 0.73
CA GLY A 62 3.96 -1.51 -0.67
C GLY A 62 5.28 -1.76 -1.42
N ASN A 63 5.19 -2.20 -2.68
CA ASN A 63 6.38 -2.49 -3.47
C ASN A 63 7.20 -1.22 -3.79
N HIS A 64 6.56 -0.09 -4.08
CA HIS A 64 7.26 1.17 -4.31
C HIS A 64 7.92 1.70 -3.03
N ASP A 65 7.26 1.59 -1.88
CA ASP A 65 7.86 1.97 -0.60
C ASP A 65 9.12 1.11 -0.31
N ARG A 66 9.01 -0.22 -0.51
CA ARG A 66 10.16 -1.13 -0.36
C ARG A 66 11.28 -0.80 -1.34
N GLN A 67 10.98 -0.46 -2.57
CA GLN A 67 11.98 -0.07 -3.58
C GLN A 67 12.73 1.18 -3.14
N LEU A 68 12.04 2.20 -2.64
CA LEU A 68 12.66 3.42 -2.11
C LEU A 68 13.70 3.16 -1.01
N ILE A 69 13.46 2.18 -0.14
CA ILE A 69 14.33 1.92 1.02
C ILE A 69 15.37 0.82 0.78
N SER A 70 15.20 -0.01 -0.25
CA SER A 70 16.06 -1.20 -0.48
C SER A 70 16.94 -1.11 -1.73
N GLN A 71 16.56 -0.32 -2.73
CA GLN A 71 17.31 -0.18 -3.96
C GLN A 71 18.37 0.93 -3.86
N ASN A 72 19.43 0.82 -4.66
CA ASN A 72 20.35 1.93 -4.84
C ASN A 72 19.59 3.12 -5.47
N PRO A 73 19.68 4.35 -4.92
CA PRO A 73 19.00 5.53 -5.48
C PRO A 73 19.27 5.79 -6.97
N GLU A 74 20.42 5.36 -7.48
CA GLU A 74 20.75 5.47 -8.91
C GLU A 74 19.86 4.60 -9.81
N GLN A 75 19.30 3.52 -9.26
CA GLN A 75 18.41 2.58 -9.95
C GLN A 75 16.93 2.94 -9.86
N HIS A 76 16.59 3.95 -9.05
CA HIS A 76 15.21 4.40 -8.92
C HIS A 76 14.65 4.90 -10.26
N GLY A 77 13.38 4.62 -10.53
CA GLY A 77 12.60 5.26 -11.57
C GLY A 77 12.40 6.76 -11.30
N LEU A 78 11.91 7.51 -12.28
CA LEU A 78 11.79 8.97 -12.14
C LEU A 78 10.92 9.39 -10.94
N SER A 79 9.79 8.72 -10.72
CA SER A 79 8.90 8.99 -9.60
C SER A 79 9.56 8.67 -8.25
N ASP A 80 10.27 7.55 -8.18
CA ASP A 80 10.98 7.13 -6.97
C ASP A 80 12.15 8.06 -6.67
N LYS A 81 12.91 8.50 -7.68
CA LYS A 81 13.99 9.49 -7.51
C LYS A 81 13.47 10.79 -6.92
N TYR A 82 12.35 11.28 -7.47
CA TYR A 82 11.73 12.49 -6.95
C TYR A 82 11.26 12.31 -5.51
N ALA A 83 10.49 11.25 -5.23
CA ALA A 83 10.02 10.95 -3.88
C ALA A 83 11.21 10.84 -2.90
N PHE A 84 12.24 10.08 -3.25
CA PHE A 84 13.44 9.90 -2.42
C PHE A 84 14.13 11.24 -2.12
N SER A 85 14.21 12.14 -3.11
CA SER A 85 14.83 13.46 -2.93
C SER A 85 14.06 14.39 -1.96
N CYS A 86 12.79 14.10 -1.69
CA CYS A 86 11.94 14.86 -0.78
C CYS A 86 12.02 14.37 0.68
N LEU A 87 12.69 13.23 0.93
CA LEU A 87 12.68 12.53 2.23
C LEU A 87 14.00 12.72 2.97
N ASN A 88 13.92 12.65 4.29
CA ASN A 88 15.06 12.55 5.18
C ASN A 88 15.16 11.15 5.81
N ASP A 89 16.24 10.89 6.58
CA ASP A 89 16.49 9.59 7.19
C ASP A 89 15.34 9.13 8.12
N ALA A 90 14.74 10.04 8.88
CA ALA A 90 13.62 9.71 9.76
C ALA A 90 12.35 9.32 8.99
N ASP A 91 12.18 9.85 7.78
CA ASP A 91 11.10 9.46 6.87
C ASP A 91 11.32 8.05 6.32
N LEU A 92 12.54 7.75 5.91
CA LEU A 92 12.94 6.42 5.45
C LEU A 92 12.86 5.37 6.58
N ASP A 93 13.22 5.75 7.80
CA ASP A 93 13.10 4.87 8.97
C ASP A 93 11.66 4.55 9.31
N TRP A 94 10.75 5.51 9.14
CA TRP A 94 9.33 5.23 9.29
C TRP A 94 8.84 4.20 8.26
N LEU A 95 9.19 4.35 6.98
CA LEU A 95 8.86 3.35 5.96
C LEU A 95 9.43 1.97 6.31
N ARG A 96 10.69 1.89 6.78
CA ARG A 96 11.31 0.64 7.21
C ARG A 96 10.59 -0.02 8.39
N SER A 97 9.88 0.74 9.19
CA SER A 97 9.12 0.23 10.33
C SER A 97 7.80 -0.44 9.95
N LEU A 98 7.31 -0.21 8.73
CA LEU A 98 6.05 -0.77 8.25
C LEU A 98 6.20 -2.26 7.92
N PRO A 99 5.25 -3.12 8.32
CA PRO A 99 5.27 -4.54 7.97
C PRO A 99 4.88 -4.75 6.49
N ALA A 100 5.44 -5.76 5.84
CA ALA A 100 5.03 -6.19 4.49
C ALA A 100 3.64 -6.85 4.47
N SER A 101 3.26 -7.47 5.58
CA SER A 101 1.91 -8.05 5.80
C SER A 101 1.61 -8.10 7.29
N THR A 102 0.34 -8.13 7.64
CA THR A 102 -0.07 -8.27 9.05
C THR A 102 -1.42 -8.95 9.18
N MET A 103 -1.64 -9.57 10.34
CA MET A 103 -2.93 -10.14 10.73
C MET A 103 -3.59 -9.23 11.77
N VAL A 104 -4.73 -8.67 11.44
CA VAL A 104 -5.52 -7.81 12.35
C VAL A 104 -6.64 -8.63 12.97
N GLU A 105 -6.76 -8.59 14.31
CA GLU A 105 -7.81 -9.28 15.09
C GLU A 105 -7.99 -10.77 14.79
N LYS A 106 -6.95 -11.44 14.25
CA LYS A 106 -7.00 -12.84 13.77
C LYS A 106 -8.06 -13.10 12.68
N GLN A 107 -8.54 -12.03 12.05
CA GLN A 107 -9.65 -12.06 11.10
C GLN A 107 -9.25 -11.51 9.73
N PHE A 108 -8.46 -10.42 9.71
CA PHE A 108 -8.07 -9.75 8.48
C PHE A 108 -6.59 -9.97 8.21
N PHE A 109 -6.26 -10.71 7.15
CA PHE A 109 -4.89 -10.83 6.69
C PHE A 109 -4.63 -9.80 5.60
N LEU A 110 -3.81 -8.80 5.92
CA LEU A 110 -3.49 -7.66 5.06
C LEU A 110 -2.14 -7.87 4.39
N PHE A 111 -2.08 -7.61 3.10
CA PHE A 111 -0.86 -7.65 2.29
C PHE A 111 -1.00 -6.77 1.04
N HIS A 112 0.13 -6.35 0.48
CA HIS A 112 0.19 -5.66 -0.81
C HIS A 112 0.50 -6.72 -1.90
N GLY A 113 -0.31 -6.74 -2.98
CA GLY A 113 -0.14 -7.72 -4.06
C GLY A 113 -0.65 -9.11 -3.71
N THR A 114 0.21 -10.03 -3.26
CA THR A 114 -0.12 -11.37 -2.77
C THR A 114 0.59 -11.64 -1.44
N PRO A 115 0.21 -12.68 -0.67
CA PRO A 115 0.90 -13.03 0.58
C PRO A 115 2.42 -13.23 0.45
N SER A 116 2.89 -13.66 -0.72
CA SER A 116 4.30 -13.99 -0.97
C SER A 116 5.01 -13.00 -1.90
N SER A 117 4.31 -12.00 -2.47
CA SER A 117 4.91 -11.06 -3.42
C SER A 117 4.12 -9.76 -3.50
N ASP A 118 4.78 -8.65 -3.24
CA ASP A 118 4.23 -7.30 -3.31
C ASP A 118 4.07 -6.75 -4.74
N THR A 119 4.57 -7.46 -5.75
CA THR A 119 4.48 -7.06 -7.16
C THR A 119 3.54 -7.94 -7.99
N ARG A 120 3.01 -9.00 -7.40
CA ARG A 120 2.13 -9.93 -8.11
C ARG A 120 0.67 -9.58 -7.85
N TYR A 121 -0.08 -9.31 -8.92
CA TYR A 121 -1.52 -9.07 -8.81
C TYR A 121 -2.27 -10.31 -8.30
N LEU A 122 -3.13 -10.13 -7.30
CA LEU A 122 -3.97 -11.22 -6.78
C LEU A 122 -5.13 -11.53 -7.73
N LEU A 123 -5.87 -10.48 -8.12
CA LEU A 123 -7.16 -10.60 -8.81
C LEU A 123 -7.07 -10.46 -10.32
N GLU A 124 -5.90 -10.11 -10.85
CA GLU A 124 -5.71 -9.89 -12.29
C GLU A 124 -4.53 -10.71 -12.82
N THR A 125 -4.63 -11.08 -14.08
CA THR A 125 -3.54 -11.69 -14.86
C THR A 125 -3.24 -10.79 -16.06
N VAL A 126 -2.01 -10.31 -16.13
CA VAL A 126 -1.53 -9.55 -17.28
C VAL A 126 -0.77 -10.49 -18.23
N ALA A 127 -1.28 -10.63 -19.43
CA ALA A 127 -0.66 -11.44 -20.49
C ALA A 127 -0.79 -10.72 -21.84
N HIS A 128 0.30 -10.71 -22.61
CA HIS A 128 0.36 -10.07 -23.93
C HIS A 128 -0.10 -8.61 -23.96
N GLY A 129 0.23 -7.84 -22.89
CA GLY A 129 -0.13 -6.43 -22.76
C GLY A 129 -1.61 -6.17 -22.46
N ARG A 130 -2.37 -7.21 -22.06
CA ARG A 130 -3.79 -7.09 -21.67
C ARG A 130 -4.00 -7.65 -20.26
N ALA A 131 -4.82 -6.95 -19.47
CA ALA A 131 -5.28 -7.43 -18.18
C ALA A 131 -6.60 -8.20 -18.35
N ARG A 132 -6.76 -9.27 -17.60
CA ARG A 132 -8.02 -9.99 -17.39
C ARG A 132 -8.18 -10.34 -15.92
N LEU A 133 -9.39 -10.58 -15.47
CA LEU A 133 -9.61 -11.15 -14.15
C LEU A 133 -8.95 -12.53 -14.04
N ALA A 134 -8.33 -12.77 -12.91
CA ALA A 134 -7.79 -14.08 -12.58
C ALA A 134 -8.92 -15.08 -12.35
N THR A 135 -8.68 -16.33 -12.71
CA THR A 135 -9.60 -17.42 -12.38
C THR A 135 -9.51 -17.77 -10.88
N GLN A 136 -10.54 -18.43 -10.36
CA GLN A 136 -10.52 -18.91 -8.96
C GLN A 136 -9.29 -19.77 -8.65
N ALA A 137 -8.87 -20.63 -9.59
CA ALA A 137 -7.69 -21.47 -9.43
C ALA A 137 -6.40 -20.64 -9.33
N GLU A 138 -6.26 -19.58 -10.16
CA GLU A 138 -5.12 -18.67 -10.10
C GLU A 138 -5.09 -17.90 -8.79
N ILE A 139 -6.25 -17.42 -8.31
CA ILE A 139 -6.37 -16.72 -7.03
C ILE A 139 -6.00 -17.67 -5.88
N ALA A 140 -6.55 -18.87 -5.86
CA ALA A 140 -6.24 -19.87 -4.84
C ALA A 140 -4.75 -20.22 -4.79
N GLN A 141 -4.11 -20.37 -5.96
CA GLN A 141 -2.67 -20.59 -6.04
C GLN A 141 -1.87 -19.40 -5.51
N ARG A 142 -2.30 -18.16 -5.79
CA ARG A 142 -1.62 -16.93 -5.36
C ARG A 142 -1.79 -16.65 -3.88
N LEU A 143 -2.89 -17.11 -3.29
CA LEU A 143 -3.11 -17.03 -1.84
C LEU A 143 -2.18 -17.97 -1.04
N ASP A 144 -1.55 -18.95 -1.71
CA ASP A 144 -0.49 -19.81 -1.15
C ASP A 144 -0.85 -20.41 0.24
N GLY A 145 -2.08 -20.89 0.37
CA GLY A 145 -2.58 -21.46 1.62
C GLY A 145 -2.89 -20.44 2.72
N ALA A 146 -2.82 -19.15 2.43
CA ALA A 146 -3.27 -18.13 3.38
C ALA A 146 -4.74 -18.38 3.74
N LYS A 147 -4.98 -18.69 5.01
CA LYS A 147 -6.33 -18.90 5.54
C LYS A 147 -6.83 -17.60 6.13
N ALA A 148 -7.59 -16.83 5.35
CA ALA A 148 -8.48 -15.81 5.89
C ALA A 148 -9.87 -16.43 6.06
N GLN A 149 -10.52 -16.20 7.18
CA GLN A 149 -11.96 -16.40 7.27
C GLN A 149 -12.61 -15.20 6.58
N ILE A 150 -13.39 -15.47 5.56
CA ILE A 150 -14.25 -14.47 4.92
C ILE A 150 -15.57 -14.43 5.68
#